data_d6c2ecb4b3ae2c28a591ae7881b99362
#
_entry.id   d6c2ecb4b3ae2c28a591ae7881b99362
#
_cell.length_a   1.000
_cell.length_b   1.000
_cell.length_c   1.000
_cell.angle_alpha   90.00
_cell.angle_beta   90.00
_cell.angle_gamma   90.00
#
_symmetry.space_group_name_H-M   'P 1'
#
loop_
_entity.id
_entity.type
_entity.pdbx_description
1 polymer ?
#
loop_
_entity_poly.entity_id
_entity_poly.type
_entity_poly.pdbx_seq_one_letter_code
_entity_poly.pdbx_strand_id
1 'polypeptide(L)'
;LFNMLVEQGKDDLAKSIKDIGGSNAKYISVDQGEPKGLGHAIGCAENYIEENEFFVVLLADDLIYNKERNVLEQMKEQAEKYGKQVLALEQIPEEDISKFGVVDPKSSEGSISHLKGIVEKPAAHDAPSNLAVVGRYLFNKSIFSHIDKDNAGKNGEIQITDAILSNIDDFIGYEFEGDRFDCGSKFGYLKANIALGLANDELSVRLKKYIEEIKDL
;
A
#
# COMPACT_ATOMS: atom_id res chain seq x y z
N LEU A 1 10.90 24.26 7.20
CA LEU A 1 9.85 24.33 8.23
C LEU A 1 10.44 24.16 9.63
N PHE A 2 11.22 23.07 9.90
CA PHE A 2 11.84 22.84 11.23
C PHE A 2 12.65 24.05 11.73
N ASN A 3 13.62 24.53 10.95
CA ASN A 3 14.45 25.67 11.32
C ASN A 3 13.63 26.95 11.58
N MET A 4 12.61 27.18 10.74
CA MET A 4 11.70 28.35 10.92
C MET A 4 10.92 28.27 12.25
N LEU A 5 10.52 27.07 12.68
CA LEU A 5 9.80 26.90 13.95
C LEU A 5 10.74 27.11 15.15
N VAL A 6 11.99 26.64 15.07
CA VAL A 6 13.01 26.89 16.09
C VAL A 6 13.31 28.38 16.22
N GLU A 7 13.49 29.09 15.09
CA GLU A 7 13.69 30.55 15.08
C GLU A 7 12.51 31.33 15.66
N GLN A 8 11.28 30.75 15.59
CA GLN A 8 10.07 31.34 16.19
C GLN A 8 9.85 30.90 17.65
N GLY A 9 10.78 30.17 18.28
CA GLY A 9 10.65 29.67 19.64
C GLY A 9 9.54 28.61 19.84
N LYS A 10 9.13 27.95 18.76
CA LYS A 10 8.10 26.87 18.77
C LYS A 10 8.74 25.49 18.86
N ASP A 11 9.53 25.27 19.91
CA ASP A 11 10.39 24.09 20.06
C ASP A 11 9.60 22.77 20.11
N ASP A 12 8.45 22.73 20.81
CA ASP A 12 7.59 21.54 20.88
C ASP A 12 7.05 21.14 19.50
N LEU A 13 6.63 22.14 18.70
CA LEU A 13 6.14 21.89 17.35
C LEU A 13 7.26 21.49 16.40
N ALA A 14 8.44 22.11 16.54
CA ALA A 14 9.63 21.71 15.80
C ALA A 14 10.02 20.26 16.09
N LYS A 15 9.99 19.87 17.37
CA LYS A 15 10.25 18.51 17.81
C LYS A 15 9.24 17.52 17.22
N SER A 16 7.93 17.83 17.31
CA SER A 16 6.87 16.98 16.73
C SER A 16 7.08 16.72 15.24
N ILE A 17 7.47 17.75 14.47
CA ILE A 17 7.75 17.60 13.03
C ILE A 17 8.99 16.71 12.78
N LYS A 18 10.01 16.85 13.60
CA LYS A 18 11.21 16.01 13.51
C LYS A 18 10.90 14.54 13.81
N ASP A 19 10.01 14.31 14.78
CA ASP A 19 9.63 12.96 15.22
C ASP A 19 8.71 12.24 14.20
N ILE A 20 7.91 12.98 13.39
CA ILE A 20 7.05 12.40 12.33
C ILE A 20 7.86 11.60 11.31
N GLY A 21 9.04 12.01 10.97
CA GLY A 21 9.86 11.35 9.95
C GLY A 21 10.88 10.34 10.47
N GLY A 22 11.00 10.18 11.79
CA GLY A 22 12.08 9.41 12.41
C GLY A 22 13.44 10.11 12.29
N SER A 23 14.24 10.12 13.34
CA SER A 23 15.50 10.88 13.42
C SER A 23 16.58 10.41 12.43
N ASN A 24 16.43 9.19 11.86
CA ASN A 24 17.42 8.54 10.99
C ASN A 24 16.93 8.30 9.55
N ALA A 25 15.72 8.78 9.19
CA ALA A 25 15.20 8.58 7.84
C ALA A 25 15.86 9.55 6.85
N LYS A 26 16.33 9.00 5.73
CA LYS A 26 16.80 9.77 4.57
C LYS A 26 15.66 9.87 3.55
N TYR A 27 15.29 11.08 3.21
CA TYR A 27 14.25 11.35 2.21
C TYR A 27 14.92 11.67 0.87
N ILE A 28 14.48 10.96 -0.17
CA ILE A 28 14.89 11.21 -1.56
C ILE A 28 13.61 11.45 -2.35
N SER A 29 13.50 12.61 -2.98
CA SER A 29 12.42 12.91 -3.91
C SER A 29 12.88 12.57 -5.31
N VAL A 30 12.11 11.72 -6.00
CA VAL A 30 12.39 11.31 -7.38
C VAL A 30 11.27 11.86 -8.25
N ASP A 31 11.62 12.66 -9.25
CA ASP A 31 10.67 13.20 -10.20
C ASP A 31 10.32 12.12 -11.24
N GLN A 32 9.04 11.79 -11.35
CA GLN A 32 8.54 10.85 -12.36
C GLN A 32 8.49 11.48 -13.75
N GLY A 33 8.51 12.82 -13.85
CA GLY A 33 8.26 13.53 -15.10
C GLY A 33 6.82 13.31 -15.57
N GLU A 34 6.66 12.83 -16.81
CA GLU A 34 5.35 12.47 -17.34
C GLU A 34 4.81 11.20 -16.63
N PRO A 35 3.62 11.25 -16.01
CA PRO A 35 3.07 10.10 -15.29
C PRO A 35 2.59 9.02 -16.29
N LYS A 36 3.28 7.87 -16.27
CA LYS A 36 3.01 6.73 -17.17
C LYS A 36 2.55 5.48 -16.43
N GLY A 37 1.95 5.64 -15.27
CA GLY A 37 1.43 4.54 -14.44
C GLY A 37 2.31 4.16 -13.25
N LEU A 38 1.82 3.22 -12.42
CA LEU A 38 2.46 2.82 -11.19
C LEU A 38 3.80 2.09 -11.43
N GLY A 39 3.85 1.21 -12.43
CA GLY A 39 5.10 0.53 -12.80
C GLY A 39 6.21 1.53 -13.17
N HIS A 40 5.85 2.58 -13.91
CA HIS A 40 6.80 3.65 -14.24
C HIS A 40 7.29 4.40 -12.99
N ALA A 41 6.39 4.77 -12.08
CA ALA A 41 6.74 5.45 -10.84
C ALA A 41 7.72 4.62 -9.98
N ILE A 42 7.45 3.32 -9.84
CA ILE A 42 8.33 2.37 -9.14
C ILE A 42 9.69 2.29 -9.86
N GLY A 43 9.67 2.16 -11.20
CA GLY A 43 10.88 2.10 -12.02
C GLY A 43 11.82 3.30 -11.87
N CYS A 44 11.30 4.49 -11.55
CA CYS A 44 12.11 5.68 -11.26
C CYS A 44 12.97 5.55 -10.00
N ALA A 45 12.62 4.64 -9.09
CA ALA A 45 13.36 4.40 -7.84
C ALA A 45 14.50 3.39 -7.98
N GLU A 46 14.66 2.71 -9.11
CA GLU A 46 15.60 1.59 -9.33
C GLU A 46 17.03 1.88 -8.83
N ASN A 47 17.56 3.07 -9.13
CA ASN A 47 18.92 3.46 -8.76
C ASN A 47 19.16 3.66 -7.27
N TYR A 48 18.11 3.66 -6.46
CA TYR A 48 18.16 3.86 -5.00
C TYR A 48 18.01 2.55 -4.22
N ILE A 49 17.78 1.43 -4.91
CA ILE A 49 17.60 0.11 -4.30
C ILE A 49 18.88 -0.71 -4.53
N GLU A 50 19.45 -1.24 -3.45
CA GLU A 50 20.65 -2.06 -3.50
C GLU A 50 20.36 -3.51 -3.91
N GLU A 51 21.39 -4.24 -4.38
CA GLU A 51 21.26 -5.67 -4.67
C GLU A 51 20.92 -6.46 -3.40
N ASN A 52 20.05 -7.45 -3.55
CA ASN A 52 19.59 -8.32 -2.45
C ASN A 52 18.80 -7.61 -1.33
N GLU A 53 18.34 -6.37 -1.54
CA GLU A 53 17.42 -5.69 -0.65
C GLU A 53 15.95 -5.98 -1.00
N PHE A 54 15.16 -6.17 0.06
CA PHE A 54 13.71 -6.01 -0.05
C PHE A 54 13.35 -4.56 0.20
N PHE A 55 12.46 -4.02 -0.62
CA PHE A 55 11.92 -2.69 -0.45
C PHE A 55 10.39 -2.71 -0.48
N VAL A 56 9.78 -1.71 0.11
CA VAL A 56 8.33 -1.62 0.21
C VAL A 56 7.81 -0.52 -0.68
N VAL A 57 6.74 -0.81 -1.42
CA VAL A 57 5.95 0.20 -2.12
C VAL A 57 4.68 0.46 -1.32
N LEU A 58 4.45 1.73 -1.00
CA LEU A 58 3.29 2.21 -0.25
C LEU A 58 2.54 3.23 -1.10
N LEU A 59 1.33 2.92 -1.50
CA LEU A 59 0.45 3.91 -2.12
C LEU A 59 -0.06 4.86 -1.04
N ALA A 60 0.06 6.16 -1.30
CA ALA A 60 -0.18 7.20 -0.29
C ALA A 60 -1.65 7.32 0.15
N ASP A 61 -2.56 6.89 -0.69
CA ASP A 61 -4.01 6.91 -0.49
C ASP A 61 -4.57 5.61 0.10
N ASP A 62 -3.75 4.60 0.28
CA ASP A 62 -4.16 3.32 0.83
C ASP A 62 -3.64 3.16 2.26
N LEU A 63 -4.51 3.37 3.24
CA LEU A 63 -4.15 3.34 4.65
C LEU A 63 -4.56 2.01 5.28
N ILE A 64 -3.62 1.32 5.94
CA ILE A 64 -3.90 0.09 6.69
C ILE A 64 -3.54 0.31 8.15
N TYR A 65 -4.50 0.06 9.03
CA TYR A 65 -4.35 0.20 10.46
C TYR A 65 -4.53 -1.15 11.17
N ASN A 66 -3.57 -1.49 11.99
CA ASN A 66 -3.66 -2.56 12.97
C ASN A 66 -3.00 -2.08 14.27
N LYS A 67 -3.70 -2.26 15.39
CA LYS A 67 -3.25 -1.75 16.69
C LYS A 67 -2.02 -2.49 17.22
N GLU A 68 -1.93 -3.79 16.94
CA GLU A 68 -0.92 -4.66 17.53
C GLU A 68 0.34 -4.77 16.66
N ARG A 69 0.16 -4.93 15.35
CA ARG A 69 1.26 -5.21 14.44
C ARG A 69 1.01 -4.60 13.07
N ASN A 70 1.91 -3.74 12.61
CA ASN A 70 1.71 -3.09 11.31
C ASN A 70 1.83 -4.09 10.14
N VAL A 71 1.20 -3.75 9.03
CA VAL A 71 1.14 -4.62 7.84
C VAL A 71 2.52 -4.92 7.25
N LEU A 72 3.48 -4.01 7.37
CA LEU A 72 4.83 -4.21 6.81
C LEU A 72 5.62 -5.26 7.60
N GLU A 73 5.47 -5.30 8.91
CA GLU A 73 6.04 -6.36 9.77
C GLU A 73 5.44 -7.72 9.43
N GLN A 74 4.12 -7.77 9.22
CA GLN A 74 3.43 -8.98 8.79
C GLN A 74 3.96 -9.48 7.44
N MET A 75 4.05 -8.59 6.43
CA MET A 75 4.55 -8.93 5.09
C MET A 75 6.02 -9.37 5.11
N LYS A 76 6.86 -8.68 5.88
CA LYS A 76 8.29 -9.02 6.04
C LYS A 76 8.47 -10.43 6.56
N GLU A 77 7.72 -10.81 7.58
CA GLU A 77 7.76 -12.17 8.14
C GLU A 77 7.39 -13.23 7.08
N GLN A 78 6.40 -12.95 6.24
CA GLN A 78 6.05 -13.88 5.17
C GLN A 78 7.14 -13.94 4.09
N ALA A 79 7.74 -12.81 3.74
CA ALA A 79 8.86 -12.79 2.79
C ALA A 79 10.07 -13.59 3.31
N GLU A 80 10.41 -13.45 4.58
CA GLU A 80 11.49 -14.21 5.22
C GLU A 80 11.18 -15.71 5.28
N LYS A 81 9.93 -16.07 5.59
CA LYS A 81 9.49 -17.46 5.70
C LYS A 81 9.49 -18.19 4.36
N TYR A 82 9.03 -17.55 3.30
CA TYR A 82 8.84 -18.18 2.00
C TYR A 82 9.96 -17.87 0.99
N GLY A 83 10.85 -16.90 1.31
CA GLY A 83 11.91 -16.44 0.39
C GLY A 83 11.35 -15.78 -0.87
N LYS A 84 10.18 -15.14 -0.78
CA LYS A 84 9.44 -14.57 -1.92
C LYS A 84 9.04 -13.13 -1.70
N GLN A 85 8.76 -12.44 -2.79
CA GLN A 85 8.11 -11.14 -2.81
C GLN A 85 6.64 -11.28 -2.35
N VAL A 86 6.09 -10.23 -1.71
CA VAL A 86 4.76 -10.31 -1.09
C VAL A 86 3.84 -9.23 -1.60
N LEU A 87 2.65 -9.63 -2.02
CA LEU A 87 1.52 -8.75 -2.33
C LEU A 87 0.54 -8.77 -1.16
N ALA A 88 0.21 -7.60 -0.60
CA ALA A 88 -0.87 -7.52 0.38
C ALA A 88 -2.22 -7.71 -0.33
N LEU A 89 -3.02 -8.62 0.18
CA LEU A 89 -4.33 -8.98 -0.37
C LEU A 89 -5.45 -8.66 0.59
N GLU A 90 -6.59 -8.25 0.03
CA GLU A 90 -7.86 -8.07 0.72
C GLU A 90 -8.98 -8.75 -0.06
N GLN A 91 -9.89 -9.44 0.62
CA GLN A 91 -11.12 -9.92 0.00
C GLN A 91 -12.07 -8.75 -0.18
N ILE A 92 -12.47 -8.48 -1.41
CA ILE A 92 -13.32 -7.35 -1.76
C ILE A 92 -14.69 -7.80 -2.27
N PRO A 93 -15.74 -6.94 -2.14
CA PRO A 93 -17.03 -7.15 -2.77
C PRO A 93 -16.93 -7.21 -4.30
N GLU A 94 -17.85 -7.96 -4.92
CA GLU A 94 -17.88 -8.15 -6.38
C GLU A 94 -17.97 -6.84 -7.16
N GLU A 95 -18.73 -5.87 -6.65
CA GLU A 95 -18.89 -4.53 -7.24
C GLU A 95 -17.60 -3.70 -7.28
N ASP A 96 -16.60 -4.05 -6.47
CA ASP A 96 -15.33 -3.34 -6.40
C ASP A 96 -14.22 -3.99 -7.22
N ILE A 97 -14.40 -5.21 -7.71
CA ILE A 97 -13.40 -5.99 -8.44
C ILE A 97 -12.73 -5.21 -9.58
N SER A 98 -13.51 -4.45 -10.35
CA SER A 98 -13.01 -3.70 -11.51
C SER A 98 -12.10 -2.51 -11.16
N LYS A 99 -11.89 -2.24 -9.87
CA LYS A 99 -11.01 -1.15 -9.39
C LYS A 99 -9.59 -1.60 -9.11
N PHE A 100 -9.35 -2.92 -8.94
CA PHE A 100 -8.09 -3.49 -8.43
C PHE A 100 -7.48 -4.50 -9.38
N GLY A 101 -6.17 -4.72 -9.23
CA GLY A 101 -5.54 -5.94 -9.70
C GLY A 101 -6.01 -7.13 -8.83
N VAL A 102 -6.42 -8.22 -9.45
CA VAL A 102 -6.97 -9.39 -8.76
C VAL A 102 -6.08 -10.60 -9.02
N VAL A 103 -5.67 -11.28 -7.96
CA VAL A 103 -4.81 -12.46 -8.09
C VAL A 103 -5.60 -13.69 -8.49
N ASP A 104 -4.92 -14.61 -9.20
CA ASP A 104 -5.39 -15.96 -9.51
C ASP A 104 -4.62 -16.97 -8.63
N PRO A 105 -5.20 -17.42 -7.51
CA PRO A 105 -4.54 -18.38 -6.63
C PRO A 105 -4.41 -19.77 -7.28
N LYS A 106 -3.22 -20.38 -7.17
CA LYS A 106 -3.00 -21.79 -7.46
C LYS A 106 -3.41 -22.67 -6.28
N SER A 107 -3.09 -22.20 -5.07
CA SER A 107 -3.46 -22.82 -3.80
C SER A 107 -3.39 -21.78 -2.68
N SER A 108 -4.10 -22.02 -1.58
CA SER A 108 -4.07 -21.16 -0.40
C SER A 108 -3.87 -21.99 0.87
N GLU A 109 -3.09 -21.45 1.79
CA GLU A 109 -2.83 -21.98 3.13
C GLU A 109 -3.04 -20.87 4.17
N GLY A 110 -4.19 -20.89 4.86
CA GLY A 110 -4.56 -19.80 5.77
C GLY A 110 -4.61 -18.47 5.02
N SER A 111 -3.83 -17.49 5.48
CA SER A 111 -3.71 -16.15 4.87
C SER A 111 -2.74 -16.07 3.68
N ILE A 112 -2.09 -17.18 3.30
CA ILE A 112 -1.14 -17.19 2.19
C ILE A 112 -1.77 -17.78 0.94
N SER A 113 -1.62 -17.10 -0.19
CA SER A 113 -1.97 -17.58 -1.52
C SER A 113 -0.72 -17.76 -2.37
N HIS A 114 -0.49 -18.98 -2.88
CA HIS A 114 0.46 -19.23 -3.95
C HIS A 114 -0.20 -18.87 -5.27
N LEU A 115 0.47 -18.02 -6.05
CA LEU A 115 -0.14 -17.40 -7.22
C LEU A 115 0.22 -18.14 -8.51
N LYS A 116 -0.69 -18.14 -9.48
CA LYS A 116 -0.45 -18.56 -10.87
C LYS A 116 -0.75 -17.43 -11.87
N GLY A 117 -1.29 -16.32 -11.40
CA GLY A 117 -1.60 -15.16 -12.23
C GLY A 117 -2.10 -13.97 -11.43
N ILE A 118 -2.21 -12.84 -12.14
CA ILE A 118 -2.82 -11.60 -11.69
C ILE A 118 -3.46 -10.93 -12.90
N VAL A 119 -4.64 -10.33 -12.73
CA VAL A 119 -5.36 -9.62 -13.80
C VAL A 119 -5.65 -8.19 -13.35
N GLU A 120 -5.23 -7.22 -14.14
CA GLU A 120 -5.47 -5.79 -13.86
C GLU A 120 -6.90 -5.40 -14.18
N LYS A 121 -7.64 -4.96 -13.16
CA LYS A 121 -9.01 -4.43 -13.26
C LYS A 121 -9.91 -5.28 -14.17
N PRO A 122 -10.12 -6.55 -13.86
CA PRO A 122 -11.00 -7.40 -14.65
C PRO A 122 -12.46 -6.96 -14.54
N ALA A 123 -13.29 -7.30 -15.50
CA ALA A 123 -14.73 -7.29 -15.25
C ALA A 123 -15.07 -8.33 -14.17
N ALA A 124 -16.09 -8.07 -13.34
CA ALA A 124 -16.40 -8.95 -12.21
C ALA A 124 -16.61 -10.42 -12.62
N HIS A 125 -17.27 -10.64 -13.75
CA HIS A 125 -17.53 -12.01 -14.28
C HIS A 125 -16.29 -12.70 -14.89
N ASP A 126 -15.21 -11.96 -15.17
CA ASP A 126 -13.94 -12.46 -15.70
C ASP A 126 -12.86 -12.59 -14.62
N ALA A 127 -13.15 -12.12 -13.41
CA ALA A 127 -12.19 -12.12 -12.32
C ALA A 127 -11.86 -13.55 -11.86
N PRO A 128 -10.58 -13.89 -11.70
CA PRO A 128 -10.18 -15.23 -11.26
C PRO A 128 -10.50 -15.51 -9.78
N SER A 129 -10.68 -14.46 -8.99
CA SER A 129 -11.02 -14.51 -7.56
C SER A 129 -11.60 -13.17 -7.11
N ASN A 130 -11.88 -13.03 -5.81
CA ASN A 130 -12.18 -11.75 -5.14
C ASN A 130 -11.03 -11.24 -4.28
N LEU A 131 -9.81 -11.78 -4.45
CA LEU A 131 -8.61 -11.36 -3.74
C LEU A 131 -7.92 -10.23 -4.50
N ALA A 132 -8.11 -9.02 -4.03
CA ALA A 132 -7.54 -7.80 -4.60
C ALA A 132 -6.15 -7.52 -4.04
N VAL A 133 -5.25 -7.08 -4.90
CA VAL A 133 -3.97 -6.52 -4.49
C VAL A 133 -4.20 -5.07 -4.08
N VAL A 134 -3.85 -4.77 -2.83
CA VAL A 134 -3.97 -3.42 -2.28
C VAL A 134 -2.63 -2.68 -2.33
N GLY A 135 -2.62 -1.40 -2.00
CA GLY A 135 -1.48 -0.49 -2.17
C GLY A 135 -0.27 -0.77 -1.27
N ARG A 136 0.04 -2.04 -1.01
CA ARG A 136 1.19 -2.50 -0.21
C ARG A 136 1.87 -3.66 -0.91
N TYR A 137 3.12 -3.42 -1.29
CA TYR A 137 3.95 -4.41 -1.98
C TYR A 137 5.30 -4.53 -1.27
N LEU A 138 5.81 -5.72 -1.15
CA LEU A 138 7.18 -5.97 -0.71
C LEU A 138 7.91 -6.67 -1.85
N PHE A 139 8.80 -5.92 -2.48
CA PHE A 139 9.56 -6.34 -3.64
C PHE A 139 11.04 -6.50 -3.31
N ASN A 140 11.76 -7.24 -4.13
CA ASN A 140 13.21 -7.17 -4.25
C ASN A 140 13.60 -6.50 -5.58
N LYS A 141 14.88 -6.26 -5.78
CA LYS A 141 15.39 -5.53 -6.95
C LYS A 141 15.08 -6.21 -8.29
N SER A 142 14.83 -7.53 -8.30
CA SER A 142 14.52 -8.25 -9.55
C SER A 142 13.28 -7.70 -10.28
N ILE A 143 12.33 -7.08 -9.54
CA ILE A 143 11.12 -6.52 -10.13
C ILE A 143 11.41 -5.50 -11.24
N PHE A 144 12.50 -4.73 -11.12
CA PHE A 144 12.84 -3.70 -12.11
C PHE A 144 13.17 -4.28 -13.49
N SER A 145 13.72 -5.50 -13.57
CA SER A 145 13.99 -6.17 -14.83
C SER A 145 12.72 -6.63 -15.56
N HIS A 146 11.59 -6.67 -14.85
CA HIS A 146 10.28 -7.05 -15.36
C HIS A 146 9.39 -5.85 -15.71
N ILE A 147 9.78 -4.63 -15.33
CA ILE A 147 9.08 -3.39 -15.71
C ILE A 147 9.48 -3.02 -17.13
N ASP A 148 8.60 -3.27 -18.08
CA ASP A 148 8.80 -2.86 -19.48
C ASP A 148 8.56 -1.34 -19.61
N LYS A 149 9.65 -0.58 -19.69
CA LYS A 149 9.62 0.89 -19.76
C LYS A 149 9.16 1.43 -21.12
N ASP A 150 9.19 0.60 -22.14
CA ASP A 150 8.91 0.97 -23.54
C ASP A 150 7.50 0.54 -23.99
N ASN A 151 6.88 -0.38 -23.28
CA ASN A 151 5.59 -0.96 -23.64
C ASN A 151 4.51 -0.56 -22.62
N ALA A 152 3.74 0.44 -22.93
CA ALA A 152 2.55 0.80 -22.17
C ALA A 152 1.47 -0.27 -22.39
N GLY A 153 1.06 -0.91 -21.29
CA GLY A 153 0.01 -1.91 -21.27
C GLY A 153 -1.41 -1.34 -21.45
N LYS A 154 -2.37 -1.93 -20.77
CA LYS A 154 -3.78 -1.50 -20.79
C LYS A 154 -3.89 -0.02 -20.42
N ASN A 155 -4.64 0.75 -21.21
CA ASN A 155 -4.83 2.20 -21.07
C ASN A 155 -3.61 3.10 -21.34
N GLY A 156 -2.54 2.59 -21.93
CA GLY A 156 -1.34 3.38 -22.19
C GLY A 156 -0.45 3.61 -20.96
N GLU A 157 -0.65 2.83 -19.90
CA GLU A 157 0.11 2.90 -18.65
C GLU A 157 1.04 1.70 -18.49
N ILE A 158 2.20 1.91 -17.89
CA ILE A 158 3.12 0.86 -17.45
C ILE A 158 2.57 0.32 -16.13
N GLN A 159 1.89 -0.83 -16.21
CA GLN A 159 1.25 -1.45 -15.06
C GLN A 159 2.24 -2.30 -14.27
N ILE A 160 2.23 -2.18 -12.93
CA ILE A 160 3.05 -3.05 -12.08
C ILE A 160 2.55 -4.50 -12.12
N THR A 161 1.27 -4.71 -12.38
CA THR A 161 0.66 -6.05 -12.50
C THR A 161 1.24 -6.85 -13.67
N ASP A 162 1.65 -6.20 -14.76
CA ASP A 162 2.31 -6.87 -15.89
C ASP A 162 3.70 -7.39 -15.48
N ALA A 163 4.47 -6.58 -14.74
CA ALA A 163 5.76 -6.98 -14.20
C ALA A 163 5.63 -8.13 -13.19
N ILE A 164 4.64 -8.08 -12.31
CA ILE A 164 4.33 -9.15 -11.35
C ILE A 164 3.96 -10.44 -12.10
N LEU A 165 3.09 -10.35 -13.11
CA LEU A 165 2.66 -11.50 -13.90
C LEU A 165 3.82 -12.19 -14.62
N SER A 166 4.77 -11.42 -15.16
CA SER A 166 5.93 -11.95 -15.87
C SER A 166 6.88 -12.76 -14.98
N ASN A 167 6.80 -12.58 -13.65
CA ASN A 167 7.60 -13.26 -12.64
C ASN A 167 6.75 -13.82 -11.50
N ILE A 168 5.54 -14.28 -11.79
CA ILE A 168 4.53 -14.63 -10.79
C ILE A 168 4.99 -15.72 -9.80
N ASP A 169 5.88 -16.61 -10.23
CA ASP A 169 6.41 -17.68 -9.38
C ASP A 169 7.28 -17.16 -8.22
N ASP A 170 7.79 -15.93 -8.29
CA ASP A 170 8.55 -15.28 -7.21
C ASP A 170 7.65 -14.57 -6.19
N PHE A 171 6.33 -14.63 -6.36
CA PHE A 171 5.37 -13.94 -5.52
C PHE A 171 4.51 -14.88 -4.69
N ILE A 172 4.13 -14.37 -3.52
CA ILE A 172 3.00 -14.85 -2.73
C ILE A 172 2.03 -13.71 -2.47
N GLY A 173 0.76 -14.04 -2.35
CA GLY A 173 -0.27 -13.15 -1.82
C GLY A 173 -0.43 -13.39 -0.33
N TYR A 174 -0.61 -12.31 0.43
CA TYR A 174 -0.82 -12.36 1.87
C TYR A 174 -2.05 -11.55 2.27
N GLU A 175 -3.08 -12.22 2.79
CA GLU A 175 -4.24 -11.57 3.41
C GLU A 175 -3.82 -11.07 4.80
N PHE A 176 -3.60 -9.76 4.91
CA PHE A 176 -3.08 -9.12 6.11
C PHE A 176 -4.17 -8.97 7.19
N GLU A 177 -3.72 -8.82 8.43
CA GLU A 177 -4.57 -8.45 9.56
C GLU A 177 -4.58 -6.94 9.74
N GLY A 178 -5.78 -6.35 9.77
CA GLY A 178 -5.98 -4.91 9.95
C GLY A 178 -7.14 -4.37 9.13
N ASP A 179 -7.49 -3.12 9.42
CA ASP A 179 -8.53 -2.38 8.71
C ASP A 179 -7.91 -1.53 7.61
N ARG A 180 -8.39 -1.70 6.38
CA ARG A 180 -7.97 -0.89 5.24
C ARG A 180 -8.94 0.24 4.97
N PHE A 181 -8.39 1.40 4.63
CA PHE A 181 -9.13 2.61 4.23
C PHE A 181 -8.58 3.12 2.91
N ASP A 182 -9.41 3.10 1.86
CA ASP A 182 -9.13 3.75 0.58
C ASP A 182 -9.36 5.26 0.71
N CYS A 183 -8.30 6.00 1.06
CA CYS A 183 -8.34 7.46 1.21
C CYS A 183 -8.34 8.21 -0.13
N GLY A 184 -8.23 7.53 -1.27
CA GLY A 184 -8.45 8.09 -2.60
C GLY A 184 -9.93 8.44 -2.84
N SER A 185 -10.85 7.80 -2.12
CA SER A 185 -12.26 8.15 -2.12
C SER A 185 -12.63 9.10 -0.97
N LYS A 186 -13.59 10.02 -1.21
CA LYS A 186 -14.07 10.96 -0.16
C LYS A 186 -14.62 10.21 1.05
N PHE A 187 -15.37 9.14 0.80
CA PHE A 187 -15.99 8.36 1.87
C PHE A 187 -14.94 7.54 2.64
N GLY A 188 -13.99 6.90 1.95
CA GLY A 188 -12.88 6.17 2.58
C GLY A 188 -12.00 7.08 3.43
N TYR A 189 -11.70 8.30 2.95
CA TYR A 189 -10.98 9.30 3.72
C TYR A 189 -11.72 9.69 5.02
N LEU A 190 -13.04 9.90 4.96
CA LEU A 190 -13.85 10.18 6.16
C LEU A 190 -13.88 8.98 7.11
N LYS A 191 -14.02 7.76 6.59
CA LYS A 191 -13.96 6.53 7.41
C LYS A 191 -12.62 6.43 8.14
N ALA A 192 -11.50 6.66 7.45
CA ALA A 192 -10.17 6.63 8.03
C ALA A 192 -10.04 7.63 9.18
N ASN A 193 -10.46 8.89 8.97
CA ASN A 193 -10.40 9.92 10.01
C ASN A 193 -11.22 9.56 11.25
N ILE A 194 -12.43 9.02 11.07
CA ILE A 194 -13.28 8.59 12.18
C ILE A 194 -12.65 7.41 12.92
N ALA A 195 -12.24 6.37 12.20
CA ALA A 195 -11.67 5.16 12.80
C ALA A 195 -10.37 5.47 13.57
N LEU A 196 -9.45 6.20 12.97
CA LEU A 196 -8.20 6.59 13.62
C LEU A 196 -8.41 7.57 14.77
N GLY A 197 -9.37 8.49 14.64
CA GLY A 197 -9.76 9.39 15.73
C GLY A 197 -10.36 8.64 16.91
N LEU A 198 -11.12 7.58 16.67
CA LEU A 198 -11.66 6.69 17.73
C LEU A 198 -10.58 5.79 18.35
N ALA A 199 -9.56 5.44 17.61
CA ALA A 199 -8.41 4.67 18.09
C ALA A 199 -7.39 5.52 18.86
N ASN A 200 -7.44 6.84 18.74
CA ASN A 200 -6.54 7.77 19.42
C ASN A 200 -7.05 8.10 20.83
N ASP A 201 -6.24 7.87 21.85
CA ASP A 201 -6.63 8.04 23.26
C ASP A 201 -7.03 9.49 23.61
N GLU A 202 -6.39 10.50 22.98
CA GLU A 202 -6.69 11.92 23.23
C GLU A 202 -8.00 12.37 22.58
N LEU A 203 -8.35 11.78 21.43
CA LEU A 203 -9.49 12.20 20.61
C LEU A 203 -10.75 11.36 20.85
N SER A 204 -10.59 10.08 21.24
CA SER A 204 -11.67 9.09 21.22
C SER A 204 -12.89 9.52 22.03
N VAL A 205 -12.71 10.05 23.23
CA VAL A 205 -13.81 10.46 24.13
C VAL A 205 -14.62 11.60 23.51
N ARG A 206 -13.94 12.61 23.00
CA ARG A 206 -14.58 13.80 22.38
C ARG A 206 -15.29 13.42 21.09
N LEU A 207 -14.65 12.56 20.29
CA LEU A 207 -15.20 12.13 18.99
C LEU A 207 -16.44 11.24 19.20
N LYS A 208 -16.43 10.31 20.15
CA LYS A 208 -17.62 9.50 20.50
C LYS A 208 -18.80 10.39 20.90
N LYS A 209 -18.55 11.38 21.77
CA LYS A 209 -19.59 12.32 22.19
C LYS A 209 -20.16 13.09 20.99
N TYR A 210 -19.29 13.61 20.12
CA TYR A 210 -19.73 14.34 18.95
C TYR A 210 -20.54 13.47 17.97
N ILE A 211 -20.13 12.23 17.74
CA ILE A 211 -20.89 11.29 16.88
C ILE A 211 -22.28 11.05 17.46
N GLU A 212 -22.41 10.88 18.78
CA GLU A 212 -23.73 10.74 19.42
C GLU A 212 -24.60 12.00 19.28
N GLU A 213 -24.01 13.19 19.31
CA GLU A 213 -24.75 14.46 19.12
C GLU A 213 -25.31 14.63 17.71
N ILE A 214 -24.65 14.06 16.69
CA ILE A 214 -25.04 14.24 15.27
C ILE A 214 -25.75 13.02 14.67
N LYS A 215 -25.99 11.95 15.40
CA LYS A 215 -26.55 10.70 14.86
C LYS A 215 -27.95 10.82 14.25
N ASP A 216 -28.69 11.86 14.64
CA ASP A 216 -30.06 12.12 14.21
C ASP A 216 -30.14 13.23 13.11
N LEU A 217 -28.99 13.71 12.58
CA LEU A 217 -28.93 14.64 11.44
C LEU A 217 -29.09 13.92 10.10
#